data_67cd3dae7f3ed9e9e954de9b32021a41
#
_entry.id   67cd3dae7f3ed9e9e954de9b32021a41
#
_cell.length_a   1.000
_cell.length_b   1.000
_cell.length_c   1.000
_cell.angle_alpha   90.00
_cell.angle_beta   90.00
_cell.angle_gamma   90.00
#
_symmetry.space_group_name_H-M   'P 1'
#
loop_
_entity.id
_entity.type
_entity.pdbx_description
1 polymer ?
#
loop_
_entity_poly.entity_id
_entity_poly.type
_entity_poly.pdbx_seq_one_letter_code
_entity_poly.pdbx_strand_id
1 'polypeptide(L)'
;MIKKQIAFHSTEIEEVYTLYQQAFPKNEQMDLTQLFDELHLGAIYGYYQENQLVGFAILCIQSQIAHILYLAVKKEYRDQGIGSYILNDLAKQYDSKKIIVDIEKIKDTSNKEQRIKRKKNWKRVHRPRC
;
A
#
# COMPACT_ATOMS: atom_id res chain seq x y z
N MET A 1 6.82 -13.13 8.17
CA MET A 1 5.64 -12.34 7.73
C MET A 1 5.04 -12.96 6.50
N ILE A 2 3.73 -13.07 6.44
CA ILE A 2 3.04 -13.69 5.32
C ILE A 2 2.31 -12.62 4.52
N LYS A 3 2.48 -12.65 3.20
CA LYS A 3 1.77 -11.75 2.29
C LYS A 3 0.67 -12.51 1.58
N LYS A 4 -0.52 -11.92 1.50
CA LYS A 4 -1.63 -12.46 0.72
C LYS A 4 -2.15 -11.41 -0.22
N GLN A 5 -2.41 -11.79 -1.46
CA GLN A 5 -3.15 -10.93 -2.37
C GLN A 5 -4.63 -11.05 -2.03
N ILE A 6 -5.30 -9.90 -1.89
CA ILE A 6 -6.69 -9.86 -1.41
C ILE A 6 -7.58 -9.42 -2.56
N ALA A 7 -8.59 -10.25 -2.86
CA ALA A 7 -9.56 -9.90 -3.88
C ALA A 7 -10.51 -8.83 -3.35
N PHE A 8 -10.84 -7.85 -4.20
CA PHE A 8 -11.64 -6.71 -3.79
C PHE A 8 -13.02 -7.10 -3.26
N HIS A 9 -13.60 -8.17 -3.78
CA HIS A 9 -14.92 -8.63 -3.34
C HIS A 9 -14.86 -9.85 -2.41
N SER A 10 -13.72 -10.08 -1.77
CA SER A 10 -13.59 -11.16 -0.79
C SER A 10 -13.99 -10.68 0.60
N THR A 11 -14.21 -11.63 1.51
CA THR A 11 -14.46 -11.27 2.91
C THR A 11 -13.24 -10.68 3.57
N GLU A 12 -12.05 -11.02 3.09
CA GLU A 12 -10.80 -10.51 3.66
C GLU A 12 -10.61 -9.03 3.44
N ILE A 13 -11.33 -8.44 2.47
CA ILE A 13 -11.21 -7.01 2.20
C ILE A 13 -11.71 -6.16 3.36
N GLU A 14 -12.62 -6.68 4.17
CA GLU A 14 -13.24 -5.88 5.23
C GLU A 14 -12.21 -5.40 6.25
N GLU A 15 -11.28 -6.27 6.62
CA GLU A 15 -10.23 -5.91 7.58
C GLU A 15 -9.29 -4.86 7.01
N VAL A 16 -8.91 -5.04 5.74
CA VAL A 16 -8.08 -4.07 5.05
C VAL A 16 -8.80 -2.74 4.91
N TYR A 17 -10.07 -2.79 4.52
CA TYR A 17 -10.85 -1.57 4.32
C TYR A 17 -11.04 -0.79 5.62
N THR A 18 -11.24 -1.49 6.73
CA THR A 18 -11.32 -0.84 8.04
C THR A 18 -10.03 -0.09 8.35
N LEU A 19 -8.88 -0.74 8.14
CA LEU A 19 -7.60 -0.10 8.37
C LEU A 19 -7.40 1.09 7.43
N TYR A 20 -7.79 0.93 6.17
CA TYR A 20 -7.71 2.00 5.18
C TYR A 20 -8.50 3.23 5.64
N GLN A 21 -9.71 3.04 6.10
CA GLN A 21 -10.55 4.14 6.56
C GLN A 21 -10.00 4.80 7.82
N GLN A 22 -9.39 4.02 8.70
CA GLN A 22 -8.79 4.55 9.92
C GLN A 22 -7.51 5.33 9.63
N ALA A 23 -6.73 4.86 8.66
CA ALA A 23 -5.41 5.44 8.39
C ALA A 23 -5.49 6.70 7.54
N PHE A 24 -6.51 6.85 6.70
CA PHE A 24 -6.57 7.95 5.75
C PHE A 24 -7.85 8.77 5.94
N PRO A 25 -7.74 10.10 6.03
CA PRO A 25 -8.93 10.95 6.10
C PRO A 25 -9.77 10.80 4.84
N LYS A 26 -11.06 11.07 4.96
CA LYS A 26 -11.99 10.85 3.87
C LYS A 26 -11.60 11.59 2.60
N ASN A 27 -11.04 12.78 2.72
CA ASN A 27 -10.62 13.57 1.56
C ASN A 27 -9.38 13.00 0.87
N GLU A 28 -8.69 12.04 1.49
CA GLU A 28 -7.55 11.36 0.87
C GLU A 28 -7.94 10.02 0.26
N GLN A 29 -9.15 9.55 0.51
CA GLN A 29 -9.60 8.26 0.01
C GLN A 29 -10.10 8.40 -1.43
N MET A 30 -9.80 7.39 -2.24
CA MET A 30 -10.28 7.35 -3.62
C MET A 30 -11.39 6.32 -3.76
N ASP A 31 -12.08 6.35 -4.89
CA ASP A 31 -13.10 5.36 -5.21
C ASP A 31 -12.43 4.07 -5.66
N LEU A 32 -12.32 3.12 -4.74
CA LEU A 32 -11.69 1.83 -5.03
C LEU A 32 -12.51 1.01 -6.01
N THR A 33 -13.83 1.22 -6.07
CA THR A 33 -14.67 0.51 -7.03
C THR A 33 -14.24 0.82 -8.46
N GLN A 34 -13.92 2.08 -8.74
CA GLN A 34 -13.42 2.44 -10.07
C GLN A 34 -12.13 1.72 -10.37
N LEU A 35 -11.20 1.70 -9.43
CA LEU A 35 -9.89 1.07 -9.62
C LEU A 35 -10.02 -0.43 -9.90
N PHE A 36 -10.87 -1.12 -9.13
CA PHE A 36 -10.95 -2.58 -9.20
C PHE A 36 -11.99 -3.09 -10.19
N ASP A 37 -13.18 -2.50 -10.19
CA ASP A 37 -14.29 -3.03 -10.98
C ASP A 37 -14.38 -2.43 -12.38
N GLU A 38 -14.00 -1.16 -12.54
CA GLU A 38 -14.10 -0.52 -13.86
C GLU A 38 -12.78 -0.61 -14.63
N LEU A 39 -11.66 -0.27 -14.00
CA LEU A 39 -10.38 -0.22 -14.69
C LEU A 39 -9.63 -1.55 -14.65
N HIS A 40 -9.92 -2.40 -13.68
CA HIS A 40 -9.25 -3.69 -13.47
C HIS A 40 -7.74 -3.55 -13.32
N LEU A 41 -7.29 -2.45 -12.70
CA LEU A 41 -5.86 -2.17 -12.52
C LEU A 41 -5.40 -2.33 -11.07
N GLY A 42 -6.33 -2.60 -10.16
CA GLY A 42 -6.01 -2.62 -8.74
C GLY A 42 -5.40 -3.93 -8.26
N ALA A 43 -4.55 -3.82 -7.26
CA ALA A 43 -4.05 -4.98 -6.52
C ALA A 43 -3.97 -4.60 -5.04
N ILE A 44 -4.37 -5.51 -4.17
CA ILE A 44 -4.29 -5.31 -2.73
C ILE A 44 -3.47 -6.44 -2.14
N TYR A 45 -2.51 -6.09 -1.28
CA TYR A 45 -1.73 -7.08 -0.54
C TYR A 45 -1.89 -6.81 0.95
N GLY A 46 -2.30 -7.83 1.69
CA GLY A 46 -2.31 -7.80 3.14
C GLY A 46 -1.08 -8.50 3.68
N TYR A 47 -0.50 -7.95 4.74
CA TYR A 47 0.68 -8.50 5.38
C TYR A 47 0.31 -8.93 6.79
N TYR A 48 0.67 -10.16 7.16
CA TYR A 48 0.20 -10.82 8.36
C TYR A 48 1.36 -11.33 9.20
N GLN A 49 1.21 -11.20 10.50
CA GLN A 49 2.09 -11.83 11.50
C GLN A 49 1.20 -12.62 12.45
N GLU A 50 1.49 -13.90 12.63
CA GLU A 50 0.71 -14.76 13.54
C GLU A 50 -0.79 -14.69 13.25
N ASN A 51 -1.13 -14.73 11.98
CA ASN A 51 -2.51 -14.67 11.48
C ASN A 51 -3.22 -13.35 11.75
N GLN A 52 -2.47 -12.31 12.11
CA GLN A 52 -3.01 -10.97 12.35
C GLN A 52 -2.59 -10.04 11.22
N LEU A 53 -3.53 -9.31 10.65
CA LEU A 53 -3.21 -8.29 9.67
C LEU A 53 -2.42 -7.18 10.35
N VAL A 54 -1.22 -6.91 9.87
CA VAL A 54 -0.39 -5.83 10.43
C VAL A 54 -0.27 -4.63 9.51
N GLY A 55 -0.49 -4.83 8.22
CA GLY A 55 -0.44 -3.73 7.25
C GLY A 55 -0.97 -4.17 5.90
N PHE A 56 -1.09 -3.21 4.99
CA PHE A 56 -1.57 -3.48 3.64
C PHE A 56 -0.97 -2.49 2.66
N ALA A 57 -1.06 -2.84 1.38
CA ALA A 57 -0.78 -1.90 0.30
C ALA A 57 -1.85 -2.04 -0.78
N ILE A 58 -2.26 -0.92 -1.36
CA ILE A 58 -3.17 -0.87 -2.49
C ILE A 58 -2.40 -0.25 -3.64
N LEU A 59 -2.38 -0.95 -4.78
CA LEU A 59 -1.61 -0.55 -5.94
C LEU A 59 -2.48 -0.41 -7.17
N CYS A 60 -2.03 0.45 -8.08
CA CYS A 60 -2.51 0.51 -9.45
C CYS A 60 -1.40 -0.06 -10.33
N ILE A 61 -1.68 -1.14 -11.04
CA ILE A 61 -0.69 -1.85 -11.83
C ILE A 61 -0.94 -1.61 -13.32
N GLN A 62 0.03 -1.03 -13.98
CA GLN A 62 0.01 -0.78 -15.42
C GLN A 62 1.19 -1.48 -16.06
N SER A 63 1.28 -1.47 -17.41
CA SER A 63 2.30 -2.27 -18.09
C SER A 63 3.73 -1.91 -17.68
N GLN A 64 4.02 -0.63 -17.47
CA GLN A 64 5.36 -0.15 -17.15
C GLN A 64 5.50 0.38 -15.72
N ILE A 65 4.40 0.48 -14.99
CA ILE A 65 4.37 1.17 -13.70
C ILE A 65 3.60 0.36 -12.67
N ALA A 66 4.17 0.22 -11.49
CA ALA A 66 3.45 -0.23 -10.30
C ALA A 66 3.36 0.98 -9.36
N HIS A 67 2.16 1.52 -9.21
CA HIS A 67 1.92 2.71 -8.41
C HIS A 67 1.34 2.29 -7.06
N ILE A 68 2.10 2.49 -6.00
CA ILE A 68 1.62 2.21 -4.65
C ILE A 68 0.77 3.40 -4.23
N LEU A 69 -0.55 3.20 -4.24
CA LEU A 69 -1.50 4.26 -3.95
C LEU A 69 -1.65 4.51 -2.46
N TYR A 70 -1.70 3.44 -1.68
CA TYR A 70 -1.84 3.51 -0.23
C TYR A 70 -1.02 2.41 0.41
N LEU A 71 -0.40 2.74 1.53
CA LEU A 71 0.30 1.77 2.36
C LEU A 71 0.08 2.18 3.80
N ALA A 72 -0.38 1.26 4.62
CA ALA A 72 -0.58 1.55 6.04
C ALA A 72 -0.18 0.36 6.89
N VAL A 73 0.35 0.67 8.06
CA VAL A 73 0.69 -0.31 9.09
C VAL A 73 -0.21 -0.02 10.28
N LYS A 74 -0.77 -1.06 10.88
CA LYS A 74 -1.60 -0.90 12.07
C LYS A 74 -0.84 -0.16 13.15
N LYS A 75 -1.54 0.69 13.90
CA LYS A 75 -0.93 1.57 14.89
C LYS A 75 -0.05 0.79 15.88
N GLU A 76 -0.50 -0.38 16.31
CA GLU A 76 0.23 -1.19 17.28
C GLU A 76 1.55 -1.75 16.76
N TYR A 77 1.72 -1.77 15.44
CA TYR A 77 2.88 -2.36 14.80
C TYR A 77 3.77 -1.32 14.13
N ARG A 78 3.50 -0.04 14.31
CA ARG A 78 4.29 1.03 13.69
C ARG A 78 5.67 1.13 14.33
N ASP A 79 6.59 1.76 13.60
CA ASP A 79 7.98 1.98 14.03
C ASP A 79 8.78 0.70 14.22
N GLN A 80 8.36 -0.38 13.57
CA GLN A 80 9.07 -1.66 13.62
C GLN A 80 9.64 -2.06 12.26
N GLY A 81 9.66 -1.13 11.30
CA GLY A 81 10.22 -1.40 9.98
C GLY A 81 9.29 -2.15 9.04
N ILE A 82 8.01 -2.32 9.40
CA ILE A 82 7.07 -3.07 8.57
C ILE A 82 6.78 -2.33 7.27
N GLY A 83 6.60 -1.01 7.32
CA GLY A 83 6.38 -0.24 6.10
C GLY A 83 7.53 -0.39 5.12
N SER A 84 8.76 -0.35 5.60
CA SER A 84 9.94 -0.56 4.76
C SER A 84 9.97 -1.99 4.21
N TYR A 85 9.59 -2.97 5.02
CA TYR A 85 9.48 -4.34 4.57
C TYR A 85 8.51 -4.46 3.40
N ILE A 86 7.33 -3.85 3.54
CA ILE A 86 6.30 -3.89 2.48
C ILE A 86 6.82 -3.24 1.20
N LEU A 87 7.45 -2.08 1.32
CA LEU A 87 8.00 -1.37 0.16
C LEU A 87 9.05 -2.22 -0.56
N ASN A 88 9.97 -2.82 0.20
CA ASN A 88 11.01 -3.66 -0.39
C ASN A 88 10.43 -4.92 -1.03
N ASP A 89 9.45 -5.52 -0.39
CA ASP A 89 8.80 -6.71 -0.92
C ASP A 89 8.12 -6.41 -2.26
N LEU A 90 7.39 -5.29 -2.33
CA LEU A 90 6.71 -4.89 -3.56
C LEU A 90 7.70 -4.51 -4.66
N ALA A 91 8.81 -3.88 -4.29
CA ALA A 91 9.85 -3.54 -5.25
C ALA A 91 10.43 -4.80 -5.89
N LYS A 92 10.62 -5.85 -5.11
CA LYS A 92 11.09 -7.13 -5.65
C LYS A 92 10.05 -7.79 -6.55
N GLN A 93 8.79 -7.77 -6.12
CA GLN A 93 7.71 -8.39 -6.90
C GLN A 93 7.53 -7.72 -8.25
N TYR A 94 7.67 -6.41 -8.31
CA TYR A 94 7.47 -5.63 -9.52
C TYR A 94 8.78 -5.03 -10.03
N ASP A 95 9.86 -5.79 -9.97
CA ASP A 95 11.19 -5.28 -10.32
C ASP A 95 11.33 -4.90 -11.80
N SER A 96 10.47 -5.45 -12.66
CA SER A 96 10.47 -5.09 -14.09
C SER A 96 9.71 -3.79 -14.39
N LYS A 97 9.07 -3.20 -13.38
CA LYS A 97 8.27 -2.00 -13.53
C LYS A 97 8.89 -0.85 -12.76
N LYS A 98 8.55 0.36 -13.20
CA LYS A 98 8.89 1.55 -12.42
C LYS A 98 7.97 1.62 -11.21
N ILE A 99 8.54 1.78 -10.03
CA ILE A 99 7.76 1.87 -8.80
C ILE A 99 7.54 3.34 -8.47
N ILE A 100 6.28 3.71 -8.28
CA ILE A 100 5.91 5.07 -7.90
C ILE A 100 5.18 5.01 -6.57
N VAL A 101 5.52 5.90 -5.67
CA VAL A 101 4.88 5.95 -4.36
C VAL A 101 4.62 7.40 -3.97
N ASP A 102 3.45 7.66 -3.38
CA ASP A 102 3.10 8.93 -2.79
C ASP A 102 3.38 8.80 -1.29
N ILE A 103 4.46 9.45 -0.85
CA ILE A 103 4.89 9.29 0.55
C ILE A 103 3.87 9.82 1.55
N GLU A 104 2.97 10.71 1.14
CA GLU A 104 1.92 11.18 2.02
C GLU A 104 0.83 10.13 2.25
N LYS A 105 0.79 9.10 1.42
CA LYS A 105 -0.13 7.98 1.56
C LYS A 105 0.51 6.78 2.25
N ILE A 106 1.64 6.98 2.92
CA ILE A 106 2.28 5.94 3.71
C ILE A 106 2.09 6.26 5.19
N LYS A 107 1.37 5.40 5.89
CA LYS A 107 1.06 5.58 7.30
C LYS A 107 1.71 4.46 8.13
N ASP A 108 2.99 4.64 8.41
CA ASP A 108 3.74 3.69 9.23
C ASP A 108 4.29 4.35 10.49
N THR A 109 4.82 5.59 10.36
CA THR A 109 5.52 6.25 11.43
C THR A 109 5.40 7.76 11.26
N SER A 110 5.58 8.51 12.32
CA SER A 110 5.62 9.96 12.25
C SER A 110 6.82 10.46 11.45
N ASN A 111 7.87 9.64 11.30
CA ASN A 111 9.08 9.97 10.57
C ASN A 111 9.11 9.30 9.19
N LYS A 112 7.94 9.14 8.58
CA LYS A 112 7.82 8.41 7.32
C LYS A 112 8.70 8.97 6.21
N GLU A 113 8.90 10.28 6.16
CA GLU A 113 9.72 10.89 5.12
C GLU A 113 11.18 10.48 5.21
N GLN A 114 11.71 10.42 6.43
CA GLN A 114 13.08 9.97 6.62
C GLN A 114 13.26 8.52 6.17
N ARG A 115 12.28 7.68 6.48
CA ARG A 115 12.33 6.28 6.08
C ARG A 115 12.29 6.14 4.56
N ILE A 116 11.44 6.91 3.92
CA ILE A 116 11.30 6.87 2.47
C ILE A 116 12.56 7.39 1.78
N LYS A 117 13.15 8.45 2.29
CA LYS A 117 14.36 9.02 1.70
C LYS A 117 15.53 8.04 1.64
N ARG A 118 15.54 7.03 2.50
CA ARG A 118 16.56 5.98 2.47
C ARG A 118 16.40 5.04 1.29
N LYS A 119 15.25 5.04 0.64
CA LYS A 119 14.94 4.19 -0.50
C LYS A 119 15.16 4.98 -1.78
N LYS A 120 16.42 5.10 -2.18
CA LYS A 120 16.83 6.01 -3.26
C LYS A 120 16.16 5.74 -4.60
N ASN A 121 15.66 4.53 -4.80
CA ASN A 121 15.06 4.16 -6.09
C ASN A 121 13.56 4.46 -6.16
N TRP A 122 12.98 4.98 -5.09
CA TRP A 122 11.55 5.27 -5.06
C TRP A 122 11.27 6.61 -5.71
N LYS A 123 10.22 6.64 -6.56
CA LYS A 123 9.74 7.89 -7.15
C LYS A 123 8.63 8.46 -6.28
N ARG A 124 8.68 9.78 -6.08
CA ARG A 124 7.65 10.49 -5.32
C ARG A 124 6.65 11.13 -6.27
N VAL A 125 5.37 11.02 -5.92
CA VAL A 125 4.31 11.75 -6.60
C VAL A 125 3.40 12.35 -5.54
N HIS A 126 2.77 13.46 -5.86
CA HIS A 126 1.86 14.12 -4.92
C HIS A 126 0.44 13.59 -5.03
N ARG A 127 0.08 12.99 -6.16
CA ARG A 127 -1.26 12.46 -6.38
C ARG A 127 -1.19 11.11 -7.06
N PRO A 128 -1.97 10.13 -6.56
CA PRO A 128 -2.11 8.87 -7.28
C PRO A 128 -2.79 9.12 -8.62
N ARG A 129 -2.34 8.42 -9.64
CA ARG A 129 -2.95 8.49 -10.97
C ARG A 129 -3.07 7.09 -11.54
N CYS A 130 -4.28 6.74 -11.89
CA CYS A 130 -4.56 5.50 -12.56
C CYS A 130 -5.49 5.71 -13.73
#